data_d63e732096f39cf192b1e8d7b3043f70
#
_entry.id   d63e732096f39cf192b1e8d7b3043f70
#
_cell.length_a   1.000
_cell.length_b   1.000
_cell.length_c   1.000
_cell.angle_alpha   90.00
_cell.angle_beta   90.00
_cell.angle_gamma   90.00
#
_symmetry.space_group_name_H-M   'P 1'
#
loop_
_entity.id
_entity.type
_entity.pdbx_description
1 polymer ?
#
loop_
_entity_poly.entity_id
_entity_poly.type
_entity_poly.pdbx_seq_one_letter_code
_entity_poly.pdbx_strand_id
1 'polypeptide(L)'
;NELINWLRKRAEESDYSLTSDAARFLVNRVGARPGILAKELEKTLLYAGANKAISEKNVAEVVGESKLENVFALTDALKTKNPETALRLLNNQIDHGEEPIKILGTIAWQFRMIWEVKYFQKQNMPSGQIAKAMGANPFVVDKALQHIRRFSTQQLRTGFLELVKADRSLKST
;
A
#
# COMPACT_ATOMS: atom_id res chain seq x y z
N ASN A 1 17.04 -5.31 4.88
CA ASN A 1 17.13 -5.48 6.36
C ASN A 1 17.64 -4.24 7.11
N GLU A 2 18.30 -3.27 6.45
CA GLU A 2 18.83 -2.06 7.09
C GLU A 2 17.74 -1.21 7.79
N LEU A 3 16.60 -0.97 7.13
CA LEU A 3 15.49 -0.20 7.71
C LEU A 3 14.88 -0.87 8.94
N ILE A 4 14.81 -2.20 8.98
CA ILE A 4 14.31 -2.95 10.13
C ILE A 4 15.23 -2.76 11.32
N ASN A 5 16.55 -2.89 11.10
CA ASN A 5 17.54 -2.70 12.16
C ASN A 5 17.58 -1.24 12.65
N TRP A 6 17.45 -0.28 11.72
CA TRP A 6 17.38 1.13 12.04
C TRP A 6 16.15 1.48 12.91
N LEU A 7 14.97 0.95 12.58
CA LEU A 7 13.75 1.14 13.38
C LEU A 7 13.88 0.55 14.79
N ARG A 8 14.46 -0.64 14.89
CA ARG A 8 14.67 -1.29 16.19
C ARG A 8 15.62 -0.49 17.06
N LYS A 9 16.76 -0.07 16.50
CA LYS A 9 17.72 0.78 17.21
C LYS A 9 17.09 2.08 17.69
N ARG A 10 16.27 2.72 16.83
CA ARG A 10 15.57 3.97 17.20
C ARG A 10 14.51 3.77 18.28
N ALA A 11 13.87 2.61 18.34
CA ALA A 11 12.97 2.27 19.45
C ALA A 11 13.76 2.06 20.75
N GLU A 12 14.91 1.37 20.68
CA GLU A 12 15.81 1.16 21.82
C GLU A 12 16.35 2.47 22.40
N GLU A 13 16.66 3.47 21.56
CA GLU A 13 17.07 4.83 21.98
C GLU A 13 15.99 5.55 22.79
N SER A 14 14.73 5.10 22.71
CA SER A 14 13.59 5.60 23.49
C SER A 14 13.14 4.66 24.59
N ASP A 15 13.98 3.68 24.98
CA ASP A 15 13.69 2.64 25.99
C ASP A 15 12.53 1.70 25.64
N TYR A 16 12.28 1.47 24.32
CA TYR A 16 11.30 0.51 23.84
C TYR A 16 11.95 -0.65 23.11
N SER A 17 11.34 -1.82 23.19
CA SER A 17 11.74 -3.02 22.43
C SER A 17 10.77 -3.21 21.26
N LEU A 18 11.25 -3.07 20.04
CA LEU A 18 10.49 -3.32 18.81
C LEU A 18 10.84 -4.70 18.24
N THR A 19 9.87 -5.60 18.11
CA THR A 19 10.12 -6.91 17.51
C THR A 19 10.49 -6.78 16.02
N SER A 20 11.25 -7.74 15.48
CA SER A 20 11.61 -7.74 14.05
C SER A 20 10.38 -7.82 13.16
N ASP A 21 9.33 -8.52 13.59
CA ASP A 21 8.09 -8.64 12.83
C ASP A 21 7.29 -7.33 12.85
N ALA A 22 7.24 -6.64 14.00
CA ALA A 22 6.65 -5.31 14.10
C ALA A 22 7.38 -4.27 13.22
N ALA A 23 8.71 -4.29 13.23
CA ALA A 23 9.51 -3.42 12.37
C ALA A 23 9.28 -3.73 10.88
N ARG A 24 9.22 -5.00 10.50
CA ARG A 24 8.92 -5.45 9.14
C ARG A 24 7.51 -5.04 8.72
N PHE A 25 6.53 -5.22 9.60
CA PHE A 25 5.16 -4.82 9.37
C PHE A 25 5.06 -3.31 9.13
N LEU A 26 5.74 -2.50 9.95
CA LEU A 26 5.80 -1.05 9.78
C LEU A 26 6.41 -0.66 8.43
N VAL A 27 7.54 -1.25 8.04
CA VAL A 27 8.17 -1.00 6.73
C VAL A 27 7.26 -1.40 5.58
N ASN A 28 6.58 -2.54 5.69
CA ASN A 28 5.64 -3.02 4.66
C ASN A 28 4.44 -2.08 4.51
N ARG A 29 3.94 -1.54 5.62
CA ARG A 29 2.75 -0.69 5.64
C ARG A 29 3.02 0.73 5.16
N VAL A 30 4.16 1.29 5.51
CA VAL A 30 4.53 2.70 5.25
C VAL A 30 5.41 2.85 4.00
N GLY A 31 6.12 1.78 3.64
CA GLY A 31 7.15 1.80 2.58
C GLY A 31 8.50 2.29 3.08
N ALA A 32 9.52 2.23 2.19
CA ALA A 32 10.91 2.57 2.50
C ALA A 32 11.16 4.09 2.51
N ARG A 33 10.45 4.83 3.37
CA ARG A 33 10.57 6.29 3.53
C ARG A 33 10.96 6.62 4.98
N PRO A 34 12.27 6.82 5.28
CA PRO A 34 12.77 6.95 6.65
C PRO A 34 12.07 8.02 7.49
N GLY A 35 11.78 9.19 6.91
CA GLY A 35 11.11 10.28 7.64
C GLY A 35 9.67 9.94 8.05
N ILE A 36 8.93 9.19 7.22
CA ILE A 36 7.57 8.75 7.55
C ILE A 36 7.64 7.58 8.54
N LEU A 37 8.55 6.63 8.32
CA LEU A 37 8.79 5.53 9.24
C LEU A 37 9.12 6.01 10.65
N ALA A 38 9.95 7.07 10.78
CA ALA A 38 10.27 7.68 12.07
C ALA A 38 9.01 8.21 12.78
N LYS A 39 8.16 8.94 12.06
CA LYS A 39 6.92 9.51 12.61
C LYS A 39 5.92 8.42 13.02
N GLU A 40 5.76 7.39 12.21
CA GLU A 40 4.86 6.28 12.52
C GLU A 40 5.37 5.44 13.70
N LEU A 41 6.70 5.24 13.80
CA LEU A 41 7.30 4.62 14.98
C LEU A 41 7.03 5.46 16.23
N GLU A 42 7.29 6.77 16.19
CA GLU A 42 7.07 7.67 17.34
C GLU A 42 5.61 7.62 17.83
N LYS A 43 4.63 7.68 16.92
CA LYS A 43 3.22 7.51 17.27
C LYS A 43 2.97 6.16 17.96
N THR A 44 3.59 5.09 17.45
CA THR A 44 3.44 3.75 18.00
C THR A 44 4.03 3.66 19.42
N LEU A 45 5.19 4.27 19.66
CA LEU A 45 5.81 4.34 20.99
C LEU A 45 4.93 5.10 21.96
N LEU A 46 4.40 6.25 21.55
CA LEU A 46 3.48 7.06 22.37
C LEU A 46 2.20 6.29 22.72
N TYR A 47 1.62 5.58 21.77
CA TYR A 47 0.43 4.75 21.98
C TYR A 47 0.68 3.62 22.97
N ALA A 48 1.84 2.97 22.87
CA ALA A 48 2.20 1.87 23.77
C ALA A 48 2.41 2.30 25.22
N GLY A 49 2.76 3.57 25.45
CA GLY A 49 2.88 4.17 26.79
C GLY A 49 3.85 3.39 27.70
N ALA A 50 3.33 2.88 28.81
CA ALA A 50 4.11 2.11 29.77
C ALA A 50 4.51 0.71 29.28
N ASN A 51 3.86 0.20 28.24
CA ASN A 51 4.22 -1.09 27.64
C ASN A 51 5.43 -0.91 26.73
N LYS A 52 6.60 -1.25 27.23
CA LYS A 52 7.87 -1.10 26.52
C LYS A 52 8.11 -2.11 25.40
N ALA A 53 7.26 -3.13 25.25
CA ALA A 53 7.36 -4.14 24.20
C ALA A 53 6.36 -3.86 23.07
N ILE A 54 6.88 -3.55 21.90
CA ILE A 54 6.08 -3.21 20.71
C ILE A 54 5.99 -4.44 19.79
N SER A 55 4.79 -4.96 19.68
CA SER A 55 4.44 -6.06 18.78
C SER A 55 3.83 -5.54 17.47
N GLU A 56 3.66 -6.43 16.49
CA GLU A 56 2.93 -6.15 15.25
C GLU A 56 1.51 -5.62 15.52
N LYS A 57 0.84 -6.15 16.55
CA LYS A 57 -0.50 -5.71 16.95
C LYS A 57 -0.52 -4.23 17.35
N ASN A 58 0.45 -3.78 18.16
CA ASN A 58 0.56 -2.37 18.55
C ASN A 58 0.76 -1.46 17.33
N VAL A 59 1.61 -1.88 16.38
CA VAL A 59 1.80 -1.15 15.12
C VAL A 59 0.51 -1.11 14.31
N ALA A 60 -0.22 -2.23 14.20
CA ALA A 60 -1.45 -2.32 13.43
C ALA A 60 -2.57 -1.40 13.97
N GLU A 61 -2.62 -1.20 15.29
CA GLU A 61 -3.61 -0.33 15.93
C GLU A 61 -3.34 1.17 15.70
N VAL A 62 -2.08 1.55 15.53
CA VAL A 62 -1.66 2.96 15.40
C VAL A 62 -1.46 3.38 13.95
N VAL A 63 -0.81 2.50 13.20
CA VAL A 63 -0.53 2.74 11.78
C VAL A 63 -1.74 2.30 10.99
N GLY A 64 -2.60 3.25 10.67
CA GLY A 64 -3.80 3.00 9.87
C GLY A 64 -3.52 2.19 8.60
N GLU A 65 -4.56 1.66 7.98
CA GLU A 65 -4.42 0.94 6.70
C GLU A 65 -3.58 1.79 5.74
N SER A 66 -2.57 1.19 5.13
CA SER A 66 -1.74 1.93 4.19
C SER A 66 -2.60 2.41 3.03
N LYS A 67 -2.27 3.59 2.46
CA LYS A 67 -2.94 4.04 1.22
C LYS A 67 -2.97 2.96 0.15
N LEU A 68 -1.96 2.09 0.12
CA LEU A 68 -1.88 0.92 -0.76
C LEU A 68 -2.94 -0.14 -0.44
N GLU A 69 -3.17 -0.47 0.84
CA GLU A 69 -4.19 -1.45 1.22
C GLU A 69 -5.59 -0.94 0.88
N ASN A 70 -5.88 0.34 1.14
CA ASN A 70 -7.15 0.96 0.77
C ASN A 70 -7.38 0.95 -0.74
N VAL A 71 -6.34 1.19 -1.55
CA VAL A 71 -6.45 1.14 -3.01
C VAL A 71 -6.59 -0.30 -3.51
N PHE A 72 -5.90 -1.26 -2.91
CA PHE A 72 -6.11 -2.68 -3.23
C PHE A 72 -7.52 -3.13 -2.86
N ALA A 73 -8.04 -2.71 -1.71
CA ALA A 73 -9.41 -2.98 -1.31
C ALA A 73 -10.44 -2.38 -2.27
N LEU A 74 -10.21 -1.15 -2.74
CA LEU A 74 -11.05 -0.49 -3.75
C LEU A 74 -11.03 -1.26 -5.08
N THR A 75 -9.84 -1.67 -5.54
CA THR A 75 -9.70 -2.45 -6.78
C THR A 75 -10.37 -3.83 -6.67
N ASP A 76 -10.30 -4.47 -5.51
CA ASP A 76 -11.00 -5.72 -5.24
C ASP A 76 -12.53 -5.55 -5.25
N ALA A 77 -13.04 -4.46 -4.67
CA ALA A 77 -14.45 -4.14 -4.70
C ALA A 77 -14.96 -3.90 -6.13
N LEU A 78 -14.18 -3.19 -6.96
CA LEU A 78 -14.50 -2.99 -8.39
C LEU A 78 -14.57 -4.31 -9.14
N LYS A 79 -13.67 -5.26 -8.84
CA LYS A 79 -13.66 -6.56 -9.50
C LYS A 79 -14.80 -7.47 -9.08
N THR A 80 -15.11 -7.51 -7.79
CA THR A 80 -16.21 -8.33 -7.26
C THR A 80 -17.58 -7.79 -7.65
N LYS A 81 -17.61 -6.73 -8.50
CA LYS A 81 -18.83 -6.02 -8.91
C LYS A 81 -19.66 -5.60 -7.69
N ASN A 82 -18.96 -5.19 -6.64
CA ASN A 82 -19.57 -4.63 -5.44
C ASN A 82 -19.44 -3.10 -5.47
N PRO A 83 -20.29 -2.40 -6.23
CA PRO A 83 -20.22 -0.95 -6.38
C PRO A 83 -20.45 -0.21 -5.07
N GLU A 84 -21.25 -0.76 -4.17
CA GLU A 84 -21.53 -0.18 -2.87
C GLU A 84 -20.25 -0.10 -2.02
N THR A 85 -19.50 -1.20 -1.92
CA THR A 85 -18.23 -1.21 -1.20
C THR A 85 -17.20 -0.31 -1.87
N ALA A 86 -17.15 -0.29 -3.22
CA ALA A 86 -16.23 0.57 -3.94
C ALA A 86 -16.52 2.06 -3.70
N LEU A 87 -17.78 2.47 -3.75
CA LEU A 87 -18.21 3.86 -3.49
C LEU A 87 -17.97 4.24 -2.04
N ARG A 88 -18.26 3.35 -1.08
CA ARG A 88 -18.00 3.60 0.34
C ARG A 88 -16.50 3.83 0.60
N LEU A 89 -15.62 3.01 0.03
CA LEU A 89 -14.17 3.16 0.16
C LEU A 89 -13.68 4.46 -0.49
N LEU A 90 -14.23 4.83 -1.65
CA LEU A 90 -13.91 6.08 -2.34
C LEU A 90 -14.35 7.30 -1.53
N ASN A 91 -15.62 7.33 -1.09
CA ASN A 91 -16.16 8.42 -0.29
C ASN A 91 -15.38 8.58 1.02
N ASN A 92 -15.03 7.50 1.69
CA ASN A 92 -14.23 7.53 2.89
C ASN A 92 -12.86 8.23 2.68
N GLN A 93 -12.21 8.03 1.53
CA GLN A 93 -10.97 8.75 1.22
C GLN A 93 -11.21 10.25 0.99
N ILE A 94 -12.31 10.61 0.32
CA ILE A 94 -12.70 12.01 0.08
C ILE A 94 -13.02 12.71 1.41
N ASP A 95 -13.79 12.05 2.28
CA ASP A 95 -14.19 12.56 3.60
C ASP A 95 -12.98 12.77 4.53
N HIS A 96 -11.91 11.99 4.33
CA HIS A 96 -10.62 12.17 5.01
C HIS A 96 -9.70 13.20 4.32
N GLY A 97 -10.23 13.98 3.39
CA GLY A 97 -9.53 15.10 2.75
C GLY A 97 -8.58 14.72 1.61
N GLU A 98 -8.66 13.49 1.09
CA GLU A 98 -7.89 13.15 -0.10
C GLU A 98 -8.51 13.78 -1.34
N GLU A 99 -7.70 14.45 -2.12
CA GLU A 99 -8.15 15.08 -3.37
C GLU A 99 -8.52 14.01 -4.43
N PRO A 100 -9.67 14.12 -5.12
CA PRO A 100 -10.11 13.14 -6.11
C PRO A 100 -9.06 12.83 -7.18
N ILE A 101 -8.29 13.82 -7.62
CA ILE A 101 -7.22 13.64 -8.60
C ILE A 101 -6.07 12.78 -8.05
N LYS A 102 -5.76 12.86 -6.76
CA LYS A 102 -4.75 12.03 -6.11
C LYS A 102 -5.24 10.59 -5.95
N ILE A 103 -6.51 10.40 -5.60
CA ILE A 103 -7.14 9.09 -5.53
C ILE A 103 -7.09 8.42 -6.89
N LEU A 104 -7.49 9.14 -7.95
CA LEU A 104 -7.43 8.65 -9.33
C LEU A 104 -6.00 8.26 -9.74
N GLY A 105 -5.01 9.11 -9.43
CA GLY A 105 -3.59 8.83 -9.68
C GLY A 105 -3.12 7.55 -8.99
N THR A 106 -3.59 7.31 -7.76
CA THR A 106 -3.25 6.12 -6.98
C THR A 106 -3.88 4.86 -7.58
N ILE A 107 -5.13 4.92 -8.03
CA ILE A 107 -5.80 3.82 -8.75
C ILE A 107 -5.07 3.51 -10.06
N ALA A 108 -4.73 4.54 -10.84
CA ALA A 108 -4.02 4.38 -12.11
C ALA A 108 -2.63 3.74 -11.89
N TRP A 109 -1.91 4.16 -10.85
CA TRP A 109 -0.64 3.56 -10.46
C TRP A 109 -0.79 2.07 -10.13
N GLN A 110 -1.84 1.69 -9.40
CA GLN A 110 -2.10 0.30 -9.05
C GLN A 110 -2.43 -0.55 -10.28
N PHE A 111 -3.27 -0.06 -11.19
CA PHE A 111 -3.57 -0.75 -12.44
C PHE A 111 -2.29 -0.99 -13.26
N ARG A 112 -1.39 0.02 -13.31
CA ARG A 112 -0.08 -0.10 -13.97
C ARG A 112 0.78 -1.15 -13.30
N MET A 113 0.86 -1.14 -11.98
CA MET A 113 1.58 -2.13 -11.18
C MET A 113 1.11 -3.56 -11.48
N ILE A 114 -0.22 -3.79 -11.47
CA ILE A 114 -0.81 -5.11 -11.79
C ILE A 114 -0.47 -5.50 -13.25
N TRP A 115 -0.51 -4.56 -14.19
CA TRP A 115 -0.18 -4.81 -15.60
C TRP A 115 1.27 -5.22 -15.78
N GLU A 116 2.21 -4.49 -15.20
CA GLU A 116 3.65 -4.76 -15.28
C GLU A 116 4.01 -6.09 -14.60
N VAL A 117 3.49 -6.34 -13.39
CA VAL A 117 3.70 -7.63 -12.69
C VAL A 117 3.15 -8.79 -13.52
N LYS A 118 1.97 -8.61 -14.15
CA LYS A 118 1.39 -9.63 -15.05
C LYS A 118 2.26 -9.88 -16.28
N TYR A 119 2.89 -8.85 -16.83
CA TYR A 119 3.84 -8.97 -17.94
C TYR A 119 5.07 -9.80 -17.55
N PHE A 120 5.73 -9.46 -16.43
CA PHE A 120 6.90 -10.19 -15.95
C PHE A 120 6.58 -11.62 -15.50
N GLN A 121 5.41 -11.84 -14.90
CA GLN A 121 4.97 -13.18 -14.51
C GLN A 121 4.82 -14.11 -15.73
N LYS A 122 4.35 -13.58 -16.87
CA LYS A 122 4.29 -14.36 -18.13
C LYS A 122 5.67 -14.82 -18.61
N GLN A 123 6.73 -14.14 -18.16
CA GLN A 123 8.13 -14.52 -18.44
C GLN A 123 8.71 -15.44 -17.36
N ASN A 124 7.87 -15.97 -16.46
CA ASN A 124 8.26 -16.84 -15.35
C ASN A 124 9.29 -16.19 -14.39
N MET A 125 9.30 -14.86 -14.26
CA MET A 125 10.20 -14.18 -13.35
C MET A 125 9.73 -14.34 -11.90
N PRO A 126 10.63 -14.70 -10.95
CA PRO A 126 10.34 -14.72 -9.51
C PRO A 126 10.03 -13.30 -8.97
N SER A 127 9.20 -13.21 -7.92
CA SER A 127 8.75 -11.93 -7.35
C SER A 127 9.89 -10.97 -6.99
N GLY A 128 10.98 -11.48 -6.43
CA GLY A 128 12.15 -10.66 -6.09
C GLY A 128 12.86 -10.06 -7.31
N GLN A 129 12.90 -10.76 -8.44
CA GLN A 129 13.45 -10.24 -9.69
C GLN A 129 12.50 -9.21 -10.32
N ILE A 130 11.19 -9.45 -10.25
CA ILE A 130 10.16 -8.49 -10.69
C ILE A 130 10.32 -7.19 -9.90
N ALA A 131 10.41 -7.28 -8.58
CA ALA A 131 10.58 -6.11 -7.71
C ALA A 131 11.83 -5.30 -8.08
N LYS A 132 12.95 -5.99 -8.33
CA LYS A 132 14.21 -5.36 -8.77
C LYS A 132 14.06 -4.70 -10.15
N ALA A 133 13.46 -5.39 -11.12
CA ALA A 133 13.26 -4.87 -12.48
C ALA A 133 12.36 -3.63 -12.51
N MET A 134 11.34 -3.59 -11.65
CA MET A 134 10.39 -2.48 -11.54
C MET A 134 10.87 -1.36 -10.60
N GLY A 135 11.98 -1.53 -9.88
CA GLY A 135 12.38 -0.61 -8.81
C GLY A 135 11.32 -0.49 -7.70
N ALA A 136 10.51 -1.52 -7.52
CA ALA A 136 9.38 -1.52 -6.61
C ALA A 136 9.69 -2.24 -5.29
N ASN A 137 8.93 -1.90 -4.25
CA ASN A 137 9.01 -2.63 -2.99
C ASN A 137 8.53 -4.08 -3.21
N PRO A 138 9.30 -5.12 -2.79
CA PRO A 138 8.90 -6.52 -2.92
C PRO A 138 7.51 -6.81 -2.36
N PHE A 139 7.14 -6.23 -1.22
CA PHE A 139 5.81 -6.38 -0.63
C PHE A 139 4.68 -5.93 -1.58
N VAL A 140 4.89 -4.82 -2.30
CA VAL A 140 3.90 -4.31 -3.27
C VAL A 140 3.76 -5.27 -4.46
N VAL A 141 4.87 -5.85 -4.92
CA VAL A 141 4.88 -6.85 -5.99
C VAL A 141 4.18 -8.13 -5.54
N ASP A 142 4.44 -8.61 -4.31
CA ASP A 142 3.79 -9.80 -3.76
C ASP A 142 2.26 -9.59 -3.61
N LYS A 143 1.83 -8.41 -3.17
CA LYS A 143 0.41 -8.03 -3.16
C LYS A 143 -0.17 -8.00 -4.57
N ALA A 144 0.51 -7.37 -5.52
CA ALA A 144 0.08 -7.34 -6.90
C ALA A 144 -0.04 -8.76 -7.50
N LEU A 145 0.90 -9.67 -7.21
CA LEU A 145 0.85 -11.08 -7.63
C LEU A 145 -0.39 -11.82 -7.12
N GLN A 146 -0.88 -11.51 -5.93
CA GLN A 146 -2.15 -12.06 -5.42
C GLN A 146 -3.36 -11.59 -6.23
N HIS A 147 -3.27 -10.41 -6.83
CA HIS A 147 -4.37 -9.78 -7.57
C HIS A 147 -4.33 -10.04 -9.09
N ILE A 148 -3.17 -10.34 -9.69
CA ILE A 148 -3.05 -10.49 -11.15
C ILE A 148 -3.90 -11.61 -11.74
N ARG A 149 -4.15 -12.70 -10.98
CA ARG A 149 -5.03 -13.79 -11.42
C ARG A 149 -6.48 -13.35 -11.56
N ARG A 150 -6.83 -12.27 -10.89
CA ARG A 150 -8.17 -11.74 -10.80
C ARG A 150 -8.54 -10.81 -11.95
N PHE A 151 -7.57 -10.29 -12.70
CA PHE A 151 -7.80 -9.40 -13.83
C PHE A 151 -7.32 -10.01 -15.14
N SER A 152 -8.20 -10.06 -16.14
CA SER A 152 -7.77 -10.31 -17.51
C SER A 152 -7.06 -9.08 -18.08
N THR A 153 -6.24 -9.27 -19.11
CA THR A 153 -5.59 -8.16 -19.83
C THR A 153 -6.63 -7.18 -20.40
N GLN A 154 -7.76 -7.71 -20.87
CA GLN A 154 -8.86 -6.90 -21.40
C GLN A 154 -9.52 -6.04 -20.31
N GLN A 155 -9.74 -6.59 -19.12
CA GLN A 155 -10.29 -5.83 -17.98
C GLN A 155 -9.35 -4.69 -17.54
N LEU A 156 -8.03 -4.95 -17.50
CA LEU A 156 -7.04 -3.91 -17.21
C LEU A 156 -7.08 -2.80 -18.27
N ARG A 157 -7.14 -3.17 -19.57
CA ARG A 157 -7.23 -2.21 -20.67
C ARG A 157 -8.48 -1.34 -20.56
N THR A 158 -9.64 -1.96 -20.32
CA THR A 158 -10.90 -1.23 -20.14
C THR A 158 -10.80 -0.30 -18.93
N GLY A 159 -10.27 -0.78 -17.80
CA GLY A 159 -10.05 0.05 -16.62
C GLY A 159 -9.18 1.27 -16.89
N PHE A 160 -8.09 1.14 -17.64
CA PHE A 160 -7.28 2.29 -18.05
C PHE A 160 -8.05 3.30 -18.89
N LEU A 161 -8.89 2.85 -19.82
CA LEU A 161 -9.71 3.75 -20.64
C LEU A 161 -10.72 4.54 -19.78
N GLU A 162 -11.33 3.89 -18.80
CA GLU A 162 -12.23 4.57 -17.87
C GLU A 162 -11.47 5.55 -16.93
N LEU A 163 -10.28 5.22 -16.49
CA LEU A 163 -9.43 6.13 -15.72
C LEU A 163 -9.04 7.38 -16.54
N VAL A 164 -8.76 7.23 -17.84
CA VAL A 164 -8.49 8.37 -18.72
C VAL A 164 -9.72 9.28 -18.87
N LYS A 165 -10.93 8.70 -18.97
CA LYS A 165 -12.17 9.48 -19.00
C LYS A 165 -12.38 10.24 -17.70
N ALA A 166 -12.19 9.57 -16.56
CA ALA A 166 -12.31 10.20 -15.26
C ALA A 166 -11.28 11.35 -15.06
N ASP A 167 -10.03 11.16 -15.49
CA ASP A 167 -8.99 12.19 -15.44
C ASP A 167 -9.39 13.43 -16.23
N ARG A 168 -9.91 13.25 -17.45
CA ARG A 168 -10.42 14.36 -18.26
C ARG A 168 -11.57 15.09 -17.59
N SER A 169 -12.54 14.35 -17.03
CA SER A 169 -13.68 14.92 -16.34
C SER A 169 -13.27 15.75 -15.11
N LEU A 170 -12.34 15.23 -14.30
CA LEU A 170 -11.83 15.94 -13.12
C LEU A 170 -11.01 17.20 -13.44
N LYS A 171 -10.41 17.27 -14.62
CA LYS A 171 -9.60 18.42 -15.08
C LYS A 171 -10.39 19.45 -15.88
N SER A 172 -11.62 19.13 -16.29
CA SER A 172 -12.49 20.02 -17.07
C SER A 172 -13.54 20.76 -16.23
N THR A 173 -13.50 20.57 -14.91
CA THR A 173 -14.32 21.25 -13.91
C THR A 173 -13.52 22.34 -13.24
#